data_6183278567132f981623fa3e12d112af
#
_entry.id   6183278567132f981623fa3e12d112af
#
_cell.length_a   1.000
_cell.length_b   1.000
_cell.length_c   1.000
_cell.angle_alpha   90.00
_cell.angle_beta   90.00
_cell.angle_gamma   90.00
#
_symmetry.space_group_name_H-M   'P 1'
#
loop_
_entity.id
_entity.type
_entity.pdbx_description
1 polymer ?
#
loop_
_entity_poly.entity_id
_entity_poly.type
_entity_poly.pdbx_seq_one_letter_code
_entity_poly.pdbx_strand_id
1 'polypeptide(L)'
;IRAKKIGIIYQQDNLLPDFNALENIYLASLAAGSNKNLAILKAKHLLKKVGLLNRSHHYPSELSGGEKQRISIARAIINDPQIILADEPTGSLDIQTAKEIFEILKNQINSKRLIIFATHNRFFAKKSDCLLEMVNGNIKAING
;
A
#
# COMPACT_ATOMS: atom_id res chain seq x y z
N ILE A 1 -17.96 0.68 -7.01
CA ILE A 1 -18.03 0.07 -5.67
C ILE A 1 -16.66 -0.44 -5.21
N ARG A 2 -15.88 -1.15 -6.05
CA ARG A 2 -14.54 -1.67 -5.68
C ARG A 2 -13.56 -0.58 -5.25
N ALA A 3 -13.41 0.49 -6.04
CA ALA A 3 -12.43 1.55 -5.81
C ALA A 3 -12.56 2.28 -4.45
N LYS A 4 -13.71 2.20 -3.80
CA LYS A 4 -13.96 2.83 -2.49
C LYS A 4 -13.83 1.87 -1.30
N LYS A 5 -13.89 0.55 -1.53
CA LYS A 5 -13.93 -0.44 -0.44
C LYS A 5 -12.67 -1.27 -0.31
N ILE A 6 -11.92 -1.44 -1.39
CA ILE A 6 -10.74 -2.32 -1.42
C ILE A 6 -9.56 -1.53 -2.00
N GLY A 7 -8.48 -1.47 -1.24
CA GLY A 7 -7.17 -1.02 -1.70
C GLY A 7 -6.31 -2.24 -2.05
N ILE A 8 -5.55 -2.18 -3.13
CA ILE A 8 -4.67 -3.27 -3.56
C ILE A 8 -3.24 -2.74 -3.64
N ILE A 9 -2.32 -3.50 -3.06
CA ILE A 9 -0.88 -3.26 -3.08
C ILE A 9 -0.23 -4.50 -3.68
N TYR A 10 0.55 -4.31 -4.74
CA TYR A 10 1.25 -5.38 -5.43
C TYR A 10 2.71 -5.44 -5.02
N GLN A 11 3.36 -6.57 -5.26
CA GLN A 11 4.80 -6.75 -5.11
C GLN A 11 5.58 -5.79 -6.01
N GLN A 12 5.17 -5.67 -7.27
CA GLN A 12 5.63 -4.59 -8.15
C GLN A 12 4.70 -3.40 -7.92
N ASP A 13 5.30 -2.23 -7.75
CA ASP A 13 4.57 -0.99 -7.40
C ASP A 13 3.47 -0.60 -8.39
N ASN A 14 3.56 -1.04 -9.65
CA ASN A 14 2.62 -0.77 -10.74
C ASN A 14 2.23 0.72 -10.84
N LEU A 15 3.20 1.60 -10.61
CA LEU A 15 3.00 3.02 -10.80
C LEU A 15 2.90 3.35 -12.29
N LEU A 16 2.10 4.34 -12.60
CA LEU A 16 1.96 4.88 -13.96
C LEU A 16 3.22 5.68 -14.29
N PRO A 17 4.03 5.25 -15.28
CA PRO A 17 5.36 5.85 -15.52
C PRO A 17 5.30 7.29 -16.02
N ASP A 18 4.23 7.67 -16.70
CA ASP A 18 4.03 9.00 -17.28
C ASP A 18 3.44 10.02 -16.28
N PHE A 19 3.22 9.61 -15.03
CA PHE A 19 2.65 10.44 -13.98
C PHE A 19 3.61 10.52 -12.79
N ASN A 20 3.72 11.69 -12.19
CA ASN A 20 4.55 11.88 -10.99
C ASN A 20 3.93 11.22 -9.75
N ALA A 21 4.64 11.25 -8.62
CA ALA A 21 4.22 10.62 -7.36
C ALA A 21 2.84 11.13 -6.88
N LEU A 22 2.63 12.45 -6.91
CA LEU A 22 1.36 13.06 -6.51
C LEU A 22 0.21 12.62 -7.43
N GLU A 23 0.44 12.61 -8.73
CA GLU A 23 -0.53 12.20 -9.74
C GLU A 23 -0.91 10.73 -9.58
N ASN A 24 0.07 9.86 -9.41
CA ASN A 24 -0.17 8.43 -9.17
C ASN A 24 -1.13 8.17 -8.00
N ILE A 25 -1.10 9.02 -6.98
CA ILE A 25 -1.97 8.87 -5.81
C ILE A 25 -3.35 9.49 -6.08
N TYR A 26 -3.44 10.74 -6.53
CA TYR A 26 -4.75 11.39 -6.63
C TYR A 26 -5.60 10.86 -7.77
N LEU A 27 -5.01 10.30 -8.83
CA LEU A 27 -5.77 9.68 -9.94
C LEU A 27 -6.67 8.54 -9.46
N ALA A 28 -6.25 7.76 -8.46
CA ALA A 28 -7.08 6.74 -7.84
C ALA A 28 -8.33 7.32 -7.15
N SER A 29 -8.22 8.53 -6.59
CA SER A 29 -9.36 9.23 -5.99
C SER A 29 -10.29 9.83 -7.05
N LEU A 30 -9.74 10.35 -8.13
CA LEU A 30 -10.54 10.82 -9.28
C LEU A 30 -11.33 9.68 -9.91
N ALA A 31 -10.70 8.52 -10.12
CA ALA A 31 -11.35 7.31 -10.64
C ALA A 31 -12.51 6.83 -9.74
N ALA A 32 -12.47 7.13 -8.45
CA ALA A 32 -13.55 6.87 -7.49
C ALA A 32 -14.63 7.97 -7.46
N GLY A 33 -14.51 9.02 -8.29
CA GLY A 33 -15.47 10.10 -8.42
C GLY A 33 -15.24 11.29 -7.47
N SER A 34 -14.05 11.43 -6.90
CA SER A 34 -13.73 12.60 -6.05
C SER A 34 -13.50 13.87 -6.87
N ASN A 35 -13.77 15.01 -6.26
CA ASN A 35 -13.37 16.31 -6.83
C ASN A 35 -11.84 16.43 -6.88
N LYS A 36 -11.30 17.04 -7.96
CA LYS A 36 -9.86 17.14 -8.20
C LYS A 36 -9.11 17.85 -7.08
N ASN A 37 -9.61 18.99 -6.60
CA ASN A 37 -8.93 19.75 -5.55
C ASN A 37 -8.86 18.96 -4.24
N LEU A 38 -9.93 18.27 -3.87
CA LEU A 38 -9.97 17.40 -2.71
C LEU A 38 -9.02 16.20 -2.86
N ALA A 39 -8.99 15.58 -4.05
CA ALA A 39 -8.08 14.46 -4.35
C ALA A 39 -6.61 14.86 -4.20
N ILE A 40 -6.22 16.04 -4.71
CA ILE A 40 -4.86 16.58 -4.59
C ILE A 40 -4.52 16.85 -3.11
N LEU A 41 -5.42 17.45 -2.34
CA LEU A 41 -5.19 17.71 -0.91
C LEU A 41 -4.98 16.42 -0.12
N LYS A 42 -5.81 15.41 -0.36
CA LYS A 42 -5.66 14.08 0.26
C LYS A 42 -4.34 13.42 -0.12
N ALA A 43 -3.97 13.48 -1.41
CA ALA A 43 -2.72 12.90 -1.89
C ALA A 43 -1.48 13.58 -1.26
N LYS A 44 -1.47 14.90 -1.15
CA LYS A 44 -0.39 15.65 -0.45
C LYS A 44 -0.30 15.24 1.02
N HIS A 45 -1.44 15.09 1.71
CA HIS A 45 -1.46 14.64 3.10
C HIS A 45 -0.89 13.22 3.23
N LEU A 46 -1.24 12.32 2.33
CA LEU A 46 -0.70 10.95 2.33
C LEU A 46 0.79 10.91 2.01
N LEU A 47 1.27 11.71 1.03
CA LEU A 47 2.70 11.84 0.75
C LEU A 47 3.48 12.31 1.98
N LYS A 48 2.92 13.27 2.74
CA LYS A 48 3.51 13.70 4.01
C LYS A 48 3.57 12.56 5.03
N LYS A 49 2.50 11.78 5.16
CA LYS A 49 2.44 10.62 6.08
C LYS A 49 3.45 9.54 5.77
N VAL A 50 3.73 9.29 4.49
CA VAL A 50 4.73 8.30 4.08
C VAL A 50 6.14 8.89 3.90
N GLY A 51 6.35 10.16 4.29
CA GLY A 51 7.65 10.83 4.27
C GLY A 51 8.15 11.25 2.89
N LEU A 52 7.27 11.42 1.91
CA LEU A 52 7.62 11.67 0.51
C LEU A 52 7.04 12.98 -0.06
N LEU A 53 6.67 13.94 0.79
CA LEU A 53 6.12 15.20 0.30
C LEU A 53 7.09 15.95 -0.61
N ASN A 54 8.39 15.90 -0.33
CA ASN A 54 9.46 16.49 -1.14
C ASN A 54 9.71 15.74 -2.48
N ARG A 55 9.11 14.56 -2.65
CA ARG A 55 9.16 13.74 -3.87
C ARG A 55 7.90 13.86 -4.71
N SER A 56 6.96 14.75 -4.38
CA SER A 56 5.64 14.89 -5.01
C SER A 56 5.69 14.96 -6.54
N HIS A 57 6.68 15.66 -7.09
CA HIS A 57 6.83 15.90 -8.53
C HIS A 57 7.81 14.95 -9.23
N HIS A 58 8.39 13.97 -8.50
CA HIS A 58 9.28 12.97 -9.09
C HIS A 58 8.47 11.91 -9.82
N TYR A 59 9.00 11.45 -10.96
CA TYR A 59 8.45 10.35 -11.75
C TYR A 59 8.95 9.00 -11.20
N PRO A 60 8.28 7.89 -11.48
CA PRO A 60 8.70 6.57 -10.99
C PRO A 60 10.14 6.20 -11.32
N SER A 61 10.66 6.63 -12.49
CA SER A 61 12.06 6.41 -12.90
C SER A 61 13.10 7.10 -11.99
N GLU A 62 12.69 8.12 -11.24
CA GLU A 62 13.55 8.92 -10.35
C GLU A 62 13.47 8.46 -8.88
N LEU A 63 12.68 7.41 -8.59
CA LEU A 63 12.37 6.96 -7.24
C LEU A 63 13.01 5.60 -6.95
N SER A 64 13.45 5.42 -5.70
CA SER A 64 13.89 4.11 -5.21
C SER A 64 12.74 3.11 -5.11
N GLY A 65 13.01 1.81 -5.01
CA GLY A 65 12.00 0.77 -4.83
C GLY A 65 11.13 1.00 -3.60
N GLY A 66 11.74 1.38 -2.48
CA GLY A 66 11.02 1.70 -1.25
C GLY A 66 10.14 2.95 -1.36
N GLU A 67 10.61 4.00 -2.06
CA GLU A 67 9.81 5.21 -2.33
C GLU A 67 8.60 4.88 -3.22
N LYS A 68 8.79 4.09 -4.28
CA LYS A 68 7.70 3.63 -5.15
C LYS A 68 6.67 2.82 -4.36
N GLN A 69 7.12 1.92 -3.49
CA GLN A 69 6.22 1.11 -2.68
C GLN A 69 5.41 1.97 -1.68
N ARG A 70 6.01 2.99 -1.07
CA ARG A 70 5.29 3.95 -0.21
C ARG A 70 4.23 4.73 -0.99
N ILE A 71 4.50 5.11 -2.25
CA ILE A 71 3.52 5.75 -3.13
C ILE A 71 2.39 4.78 -3.48
N SER A 72 2.71 3.52 -3.78
CA SER A 72 1.72 2.46 -4.04
C SER A 72 0.77 2.27 -2.84
N ILE A 73 1.30 2.26 -1.62
CA ILE A 73 0.50 2.22 -0.38
C ILE A 73 -0.40 3.45 -0.28
N ALA A 74 0.16 4.65 -0.46
CA ALA A 74 -0.61 5.90 -0.40
C ALA A 74 -1.75 5.91 -1.43
N ARG A 75 -1.49 5.42 -2.65
CA ARG A 75 -2.51 5.23 -3.70
C ARG A 75 -3.60 4.24 -3.28
N ALA A 76 -3.24 3.15 -2.63
CA ALA A 76 -4.21 2.15 -2.19
C ALA A 76 -5.14 2.66 -1.10
N ILE A 77 -4.67 3.58 -0.23
CA ILE A 77 -5.43 4.06 0.94
C ILE A 77 -6.16 5.40 0.72
N ILE A 78 -5.95 6.11 -0.40
CA ILE A 78 -6.50 7.46 -0.61
C ILE A 78 -8.03 7.52 -0.53
N ASN A 79 -8.70 6.44 -0.90
CA ASN A 79 -10.16 6.32 -0.86
C ASN A 79 -10.70 5.76 0.47
N ASP A 80 -9.86 5.68 1.50
CA ASP A 80 -10.19 5.15 2.82
C ASP A 80 -10.86 3.76 2.78
N PRO A 81 -10.23 2.76 2.14
CA PRO A 81 -10.82 1.44 1.98
C PRO A 81 -10.96 0.72 3.32
N GLN A 82 -11.98 -0.14 3.41
CA GLN A 82 -12.19 -1.02 4.57
C GLN A 82 -11.29 -2.26 4.53
N ILE A 83 -10.85 -2.66 3.35
CA ILE A 83 -9.98 -3.82 3.14
C ILE A 83 -8.77 -3.38 2.32
N ILE A 84 -7.59 -3.75 2.77
CA ILE A 84 -6.35 -3.65 1.99
C ILE A 84 -5.87 -5.07 1.72
N LEU A 85 -5.67 -5.38 0.44
CA LEU A 85 -5.04 -6.61 -0.02
C LEU A 85 -3.62 -6.27 -0.45
N ALA A 86 -2.62 -6.93 0.13
CA ALA A 86 -1.23 -6.73 -0.21
C ALA A 86 -0.59 -8.06 -0.62
N ASP A 87 -0.08 -8.13 -1.83
CA ASP A 87 0.61 -9.29 -2.37
C ASP A 87 2.11 -9.05 -2.36
N GLU A 88 2.84 -9.78 -1.51
CA GLU A 88 4.28 -9.66 -1.29
C GLU A 88 4.77 -8.19 -1.19
N PRO A 89 4.17 -7.35 -0.35
CA PRO A 89 4.40 -5.89 -0.37
C PRO A 89 5.84 -5.48 -0.04
N THR A 90 6.67 -6.42 0.41
CA THR A 90 8.07 -6.21 0.78
C THR A 90 9.03 -7.12 0.03
N GLY A 91 8.53 -7.96 -0.89
CA GLY A 91 9.30 -9.06 -1.49
C GLY A 91 10.50 -8.63 -2.35
N SER A 92 10.49 -7.42 -2.91
CA SER A 92 11.56 -6.87 -3.75
C SER A 92 12.49 -5.89 -3.03
N LEU A 93 12.32 -5.71 -1.71
CA LEU A 93 13.01 -4.70 -0.93
C LEU A 93 14.10 -5.31 -0.03
N ASP A 94 15.13 -4.51 0.28
CA ASP A 94 16.07 -4.86 1.34
C ASP A 94 15.37 -4.93 2.71
N ILE A 95 16.00 -5.61 3.65
CA ILE A 95 15.37 -5.94 4.95
C ILE A 95 14.99 -4.70 5.77
N GLN A 96 15.79 -3.63 5.69
CA GLN A 96 15.52 -2.41 6.44
C GLN A 96 14.33 -1.66 5.85
N THR A 97 14.31 -1.46 4.54
CA THR A 97 13.19 -0.85 3.81
C THR A 97 11.92 -1.69 3.97
N ALA A 98 12.04 -3.03 3.92
CA ALA A 98 10.91 -3.93 4.14
C ALA A 98 10.27 -3.76 5.53
N LYS A 99 11.07 -3.57 6.59
CA LYS A 99 10.56 -3.28 7.94
C LYS A 99 9.80 -1.95 7.98
N GLU A 100 10.32 -0.90 7.34
CA GLU A 100 9.67 0.41 7.27
C GLU A 100 8.33 0.33 6.55
N ILE A 101 8.26 -0.37 5.42
CA ILE A 101 7.03 -0.61 4.66
C ILE A 101 6.01 -1.38 5.52
N PHE A 102 6.45 -2.41 6.23
CA PHE A 102 5.59 -3.18 7.11
C PHE A 102 4.98 -2.31 8.23
N GLU A 103 5.78 -1.45 8.87
CA GLU A 103 5.28 -0.52 9.89
C GLU A 103 4.30 0.51 9.30
N ILE A 104 4.54 1.01 8.10
CA ILE A 104 3.58 1.89 7.42
C ILE A 104 2.24 1.17 7.22
N LEU A 105 2.25 -0.10 6.78
CA LEU A 105 1.05 -0.90 6.60
C LEU A 105 0.35 -1.17 7.94
N LYS A 106 1.11 -1.57 8.96
CA LYS A 106 0.58 -1.82 10.31
C LYS A 106 -0.13 -0.59 10.88
N ASN A 107 0.42 0.60 10.67
CA ASN A 107 -0.19 1.87 11.08
C ASN A 107 -1.49 2.21 10.34
N GLN A 108 -1.85 1.47 9.28
CA GLN A 108 -3.15 1.62 8.60
C GLN A 108 -4.27 0.79 9.25
N ILE A 109 -3.94 -0.12 10.17
CA ILE A 109 -4.93 -0.94 10.88
C ILE A 109 -5.71 -0.04 11.85
N ASN A 110 -7.03 -0.16 11.83
CA ASN A 110 -7.94 0.49 12.79
C ASN A 110 -9.22 -0.34 12.92
N SER A 111 -10.14 0.08 13.78
CA SER A 111 -11.39 -0.65 14.04
C SER A 111 -12.30 -0.86 12.82
N LYS A 112 -12.02 -0.18 11.70
CA LYS A 112 -12.83 -0.24 10.46
C LYS A 112 -12.05 -0.78 9.26
N ARG A 113 -10.77 -1.12 9.43
CA ARG A 113 -9.90 -1.54 8.31
C ARG A 113 -9.19 -2.84 8.61
N LEU A 114 -9.38 -3.81 7.73
CA LEU A 114 -8.67 -5.07 7.69
C LEU A 114 -7.54 -5.00 6.66
N ILE A 115 -6.37 -5.53 7.01
CA ILE A 115 -5.27 -5.75 6.06
C ILE A 115 -5.03 -7.24 5.94
N ILE A 116 -5.08 -7.74 4.70
CA ILE A 116 -4.71 -9.11 4.35
C ILE A 116 -3.48 -9.02 3.47
N PHE A 117 -2.38 -9.63 3.88
CA PHE A 117 -1.19 -9.70 3.06
C PHE A 117 -0.73 -11.13 2.84
N ALA A 118 -0.36 -11.46 1.60
CA ALA A 118 0.31 -12.69 1.25
C ALA A 118 1.81 -12.47 1.30
N THR A 119 2.56 -13.37 1.92
CA THR A 119 4.01 -13.29 1.95
C THR A 119 4.67 -14.64 2.17
N HIS A 120 5.82 -14.87 1.55
CA HIS A 120 6.72 -15.98 1.85
C HIS A 120 7.68 -15.66 3.03
N ASN A 121 7.72 -14.40 3.47
CA ASN A 121 8.60 -13.98 4.54
C ASN A 121 7.99 -14.29 5.91
N ARG A 122 8.47 -15.37 6.53
CA ARG A 122 8.00 -15.84 7.86
C ARG A 122 8.17 -14.80 8.97
N PHE A 123 9.15 -13.90 8.85
CA PHE A 123 9.36 -12.84 9.85
C PHE A 123 8.18 -11.87 9.89
N PHE A 124 7.67 -11.45 8.73
CA PHE A 124 6.49 -10.59 8.65
C PHE A 124 5.20 -11.35 8.92
N ALA A 125 5.07 -12.59 8.42
CA ALA A 125 3.90 -13.43 8.66
C ALA A 125 3.63 -13.61 10.16
N LYS A 126 4.66 -13.88 10.97
CA LYS A 126 4.54 -14.03 12.43
C LYS A 126 4.15 -12.76 13.20
N LYS A 127 4.21 -11.60 12.57
CA LYS A 127 3.82 -10.32 13.18
C LYS A 127 2.34 -9.96 12.93
N SER A 128 1.60 -10.81 12.21
CA SER A 128 0.16 -10.64 12.00
C SER A 128 -0.65 -11.10 13.21
N ASP A 129 -1.84 -10.54 13.37
CA ASP A 129 -2.79 -10.93 14.42
C ASP A 129 -3.40 -12.32 14.16
N CYS A 130 -3.47 -12.71 12.89
CA CYS A 130 -3.95 -14.02 12.45
C CYS A 130 -3.08 -14.52 11.29
N LEU A 131 -2.60 -15.73 11.41
CA LEU A 131 -1.78 -16.39 10.39
C LEU A 131 -2.57 -17.51 9.72
N LEU A 132 -2.69 -17.42 8.40
CA LEU A 132 -3.29 -18.45 7.55
C LEU A 132 -2.20 -19.07 6.67
N GLU A 133 -2.13 -20.38 6.63
CA GLU A 133 -1.23 -21.10 5.74
C GLU A 133 -2.03 -21.79 4.63
N MET A 134 -1.54 -21.63 3.40
CA MET A 134 -2.09 -22.34 2.24
C MET A 134 -1.28 -23.59 1.97
N VAL A 135 -1.91 -24.76 2.13
CA VAL A 135 -1.30 -26.08 1.89
C VAL A 135 -2.17 -26.87 0.93
N ASN A 136 -1.61 -27.25 -0.24
CA ASN A 136 -2.31 -28.06 -1.25
C ASN A 136 -3.70 -27.51 -1.62
N GLY A 137 -3.82 -26.19 -1.79
CA GLY A 137 -5.08 -25.52 -2.14
C GLY A 137 -6.07 -25.33 -0.98
N ASN A 138 -5.72 -25.76 0.22
CA ASN A 138 -6.54 -25.56 1.43
C ASN A 138 -5.93 -24.49 2.33
N ILE A 139 -6.79 -23.72 2.99
CA ILE A 139 -6.39 -22.70 3.96
C ILE A 139 -6.53 -23.29 5.37
N LYS A 140 -5.46 -23.19 6.15
CA LYS A 140 -5.43 -23.58 7.58
C LYS A 140 -5.07 -22.37 8.42
N ALA A 141 -5.83 -22.12 9.49
CA ALA A 141 -5.43 -21.16 10.51
C ALA A 141 -4.30 -21.79 11.36
N ILE A 142 -3.21 -21.05 11.50
CA ILE A 142 -2.12 -21.40 12.42
C ILE A 142 -2.32 -20.53 13.65
N ASN A 143 -2.78 -21.14 14.73
CA ASN A 143 -2.81 -20.46 16.03
C ASN A 143 -1.35 -20.28 16.48
N GLY A 144 -0.96 -19.01 16.67
CA GLY A 144 0.31 -18.67 17.26
C GLY A 144 0.40 -19.05 18.72
#